data_b1c51f61acee4b434e76aac538a04bb2
#
_entry.id   b1c51f61acee4b434e76aac538a04bb2
#
_cell.length_a   1.000
_cell.length_b   1.000
_cell.length_c   1.000
_cell.angle_alpha   90.00
_cell.angle_beta   90.00
_cell.angle_gamma   90.00
#
_symmetry.space_group_name_H-M   'P 1'
#
loop_
_entity.id
_entity.type
_entity.pdbx_description
1 polymer ?
#
loop_
_entity_poly.entity_id
_entity_poly.type
_entity_poly.pdbx_seq_one_letter_code
_entity_poly.pdbx_strand_id
1 'polypeptide(L)'
;LSLQVVDAGGTIRKDAEVRVGSKAVYYDEDSQTYTDDNWSPKEQHILTVEVDKFRAVFDLRKHLVPPWYKNDYGRQDAPEFYSYLITDKNKYRPGETVRFKSYALSEHKRPLKQELSLWMRVGSSLRDYKKIMSVVPYHPGGFAGEFLLADSLNLKLDQRYTVQLRDKRGRI
;
A
#
# COMPACT_ATOMS: atom_id res chain seq x y z
N LEU A 1 7.93 6.60 10.34
CA LEU A 1 7.90 5.46 9.42
C LEU A 1 7.32 4.24 10.13
N SER A 2 6.43 3.52 9.45
CA SER A 2 5.91 2.24 9.93
C SER A 2 5.72 1.32 8.74
N LEU A 3 6.23 0.10 8.81
CA LEU A 3 6.15 -0.89 7.73
C LEU A 3 6.06 -2.32 8.27
N GLN A 4 5.56 -3.23 7.45
CA GLN A 4 5.60 -4.67 7.72
C GLN A 4 6.45 -5.39 6.69
N VAL A 5 7.21 -6.36 7.14
CA VAL A 5 7.89 -7.33 6.28
C VAL A 5 7.10 -8.63 6.33
N VAL A 6 6.68 -9.10 5.17
CA VAL A 6 5.91 -10.35 5.05
C VAL A 6 6.54 -11.26 4.00
N ASP A 7 6.48 -12.55 4.23
CA ASP A 7 6.89 -13.55 3.24
C ASP A 7 5.84 -13.75 2.13
N ALA A 8 6.14 -14.62 1.18
CA ALA A 8 5.23 -14.93 0.09
C ALA A 8 3.90 -15.57 0.56
N GLY A 9 3.90 -16.22 1.72
CA GLY A 9 2.72 -16.79 2.36
C GLY A 9 1.88 -15.77 3.12
N GLY A 10 2.39 -14.55 3.33
CA GLY A 10 1.73 -13.51 4.11
C GLY A 10 2.08 -13.51 5.58
N THR A 11 3.02 -14.34 6.02
CA THR A 11 3.49 -14.39 7.40
C THR A 11 4.40 -13.22 7.70
N ILE A 12 4.20 -12.55 8.83
CA ILE A 12 5.05 -11.44 9.26
C ILE A 12 6.43 -11.98 9.63
N ARG A 13 7.46 -11.38 9.04
CA ARG A 13 8.86 -11.68 9.33
C ARG A 13 9.37 -10.64 10.35
N LYS A 14 9.49 -11.07 11.59
CA LYS A 14 10.00 -10.27 12.70
C LYS A 14 11.53 -10.26 12.77
N ASP A 15 12.13 -11.19 12.06
CA ASP A 15 13.57 -11.44 11.98
C ASP A 15 14.25 -10.68 10.83
N ALA A 16 13.52 -9.81 10.14
CA ALA A 16 14.09 -9.00 9.07
C ALA A 16 15.03 -7.93 9.61
N GLU A 17 16.18 -7.76 8.96
CA GLU A 17 17.01 -6.59 9.16
C GLU A 17 16.48 -5.43 8.31
N VAL A 18 15.95 -4.42 8.97
CA VAL A 18 15.36 -3.25 8.32
C VAL A 18 16.21 -2.03 8.60
N ARG A 19 16.58 -1.29 7.56
CA ARG A 19 17.37 -0.06 7.66
C ARG A 19 16.78 1.05 6.80
N VAL A 20 16.87 2.28 7.29
CA VAL A 20 16.61 3.48 6.49
C VAL A 20 17.88 4.31 6.47
N GLY A 21 18.51 4.38 5.30
CA GLY A 21 19.88 4.85 5.19
C GLY A 21 20.82 3.97 6.02
N SER A 22 21.53 4.58 6.97
CA SER A 22 22.40 3.88 7.91
C SER A 22 21.73 3.45 9.23
N LYS A 23 20.50 3.93 9.48
CA LYS A 23 19.78 3.71 10.74
C LYS A 23 19.00 2.40 10.72
N ALA A 24 19.20 1.56 11.73
CA ALA A 24 18.39 0.37 11.94
C ALA A 24 16.99 0.74 12.44
N VAL A 25 15.97 -0.01 11.96
CA VAL A 25 14.58 0.12 12.38
C VAL A 25 14.16 -1.22 12.99
N TYR A 26 13.66 -1.16 14.22
CA TYR A 26 13.36 -2.36 14.99
C TYR A 26 11.89 -2.71 14.93
N TYR A 27 11.61 -4.01 15.07
CA TYR A 27 10.24 -4.52 15.15
C TYR A 27 9.61 -4.17 16.50
N ASP A 28 8.40 -3.64 16.45
CA ASP A 28 7.56 -3.37 17.61
C ASP A 28 6.45 -4.40 17.68
N GLU A 29 6.39 -5.17 18.76
CA GLU A 29 5.43 -6.25 18.98
C GLU A 29 4.01 -5.72 19.15
N ASP A 30 3.82 -4.56 19.76
CA ASP A 30 2.49 -4.01 20.03
C ASP A 30 1.81 -3.55 18.75
N SER A 31 2.53 -2.88 17.87
CA SER A 31 2.04 -2.45 16.55
C SER A 31 2.18 -3.52 15.47
N GLN A 32 2.95 -4.57 15.72
CA GLN A 32 3.33 -5.60 14.75
C GLN A 32 3.99 -5.02 13.50
N THR A 33 4.82 -3.99 13.67
CA THR A 33 5.50 -3.28 12.58
C THR A 33 6.94 -2.93 12.95
N TYR A 34 7.76 -2.71 11.92
CA TYR A 34 9.04 -2.01 12.08
C TYR A 34 8.75 -0.52 12.10
N THR A 35 9.11 0.17 13.18
CA THR A 35 8.70 1.56 13.41
C THR A 35 9.89 2.47 13.74
N ASP A 36 9.92 3.64 13.11
CA ASP A 36 10.78 4.77 13.45
C ASP A 36 9.94 6.05 13.48
N ASP A 37 9.58 6.50 14.67
CA ASP A 37 8.74 7.69 14.87
C ASP A 37 9.49 8.99 14.58
N ASN A 38 10.81 8.97 14.62
CA ASN A 38 11.66 10.12 14.37
C ASN A 38 12.16 10.20 12.92
N TRP A 39 11.66 9.34 12.03
CA TRP A 39 12.09 9.33 10.65
C TRP A 39 11.65 10.57 9.88
N SER A 40 12.59 11.16 9.13
CA SER A 40 12.33 12.27 8.20
C SER A 40 12.70 11.87 6.76
N PRO A 41 11.79 12.03 5.80
CA PRO A 41 12.07 11.69 4.39
C PRO A 41 13.11 12.61 3.73
N LYS A 42 13.42 13.75 4.34
CA LYS A 42 14.42 14.69 3.82
C LYS A 42 15.85 14.21 4.06
N GLU A 43 16.07 13.48 5.14
CA GLU A 43 17.41 13.06 5.56
C GLU A 43 17.75 11.65 5.07
N GLN A 44 16.79 10.73 5.16
CA GLN A 44 17.02 9.34 4.82
C GLN A 44 15.80 8.77 4.08
N HIS A 45 15.99 8.28 2.87
CA HIS A 45 14.90 7.86 2.00
C HIS A 45 15.12 6.48 1.35
N ILE A 46 16.28 5.87 1.55
CA ILE A 46 16.53 4.52 1.05
C ILE A 46 16.22 3.53 2.15
N LEU A 47 15.17 2.75 1.95
CA LEU A 47 14.82 1.62 2.80
C LEU A 47 15.49 0.37 2.26
N THR A 48 16.21 -0.34 3.11
CA THR A 48 16.77 -1.66 2.84
C THR A 48 16.13 -2.66 3.78
N VAL A 49 15.68 -3.78 3.24
CA VAL A 49 15.13 -4.91 3.99
C VAL A 49 15.90 -6.15 3.62
N GLU A 50 16.46 -6.84 4.59
CA GLU A 50 17.17 -8.09 4.42
C GLU A 50 16.51 -9.20 5.25
N VAL A 51 16.23 -10.33 4.60
CA VAL A 51 15.67 -11.53 5.25
C VAL A 51 16.33 -12.73 4.61
N ASP A 52 16.97 -13.56 5.42
CA ASP A 52 17.73 -14.73 4.95
C ASP A 52 18.78 -14.35 3.88
N LYS A 53 18.55 -14.74 2.63
CA LYS A 53 19.40 -14.44 1.46
C LYS A 53 18.82 -13.37 0.56
N PHE A 54 17.66 -12.83 0.92
CA PHE A 54 16.96 -11.84 0.11
C PHE A 54 17.22 -10.43 0.63
N ARG A 55 17.47 -9.53 -0.31
CA ARG A 55 17.61 -8.11 -0.06
C ARG A 55 16.68 -7.32 -0.97
N ALA A 56 15.88 -6.44 -0.39
CA ALA A 56 15.04 -5.49 -1.13
C ALA A 56 15.45 -4.05 -0.79
N VAL A 57 15.43 -3.19 -1.80
CA VAL A 57 15.78 -1.77 -1.66
C VAL A 57 14.68 -0.92 -2.27
N PHE A 58 14.20 0.06 -1.50
CA PHE A 58 13.12 0.95 -1.90
C PHE A 58 13.52 2.41 -1.73
N ASP A 59 13.22 3.25 -2.72
CA ASP A 59 13.31 4.70 -2.58
C ASP A 59 11.98 5.23 -2.02
N LEU A 60 11.93 5.54 -0.75
CA LEU A 60 10.72 5.99 -0.05
C LEU A 60 10.15 7.30 -0.61
N ARG A 61 10.96 8.13 -1.27
CA ARG A 61 10.48 9.36 -1.93
C ARG A 61 9.50 9.06 -3.07
N LYS A 62 9.67 7.92 -3.75
CA LYS A 62 8.80 7.49 -4.85
C LYS A 62 7.48 6.92 -4.39
N HIS A 63 7.41 6.50 -3.13
CA HIS A 63 6.26 5.82 -2.53
C HIS A 63 5.51 6.69 -1.51
N LEU A 64 6.12 7.79 -1.10
CA LEU A 64 5.44 8.77 -0.26
C LEU A 64 4.55 9.67 -1.11
N VAL A 65 3.40 10.01 -0.57
CA VAL A 65 2.52 11.01 -1.18
C VAL A 65 3.31 12.32 -1.29
N PRO A 66 3.51 12.85 -2.51
CA PRO A 66 4.32 14.04 -2.70
C PRO A 66 3.83 15.20 -1.84
N PRO A 67 4.72 16.04 -1.29
CA PRO A 67 4.34 17.17 -0.45
C PRO A 67 3.38 18.16 -1.11
N TRP A 68 3.38 18.26 -2.45
CA TRP A 68 2.46 19.11 -3.21
C TRP A 68 1.01 18.61 -3.17
N TYR A 69 0.78 17.34 -2.87
CA TYR A 69 -0.57 16.81 -2.68
C TYR A 69 -1.24 17.37 -1.41
N LYS A 70 -0.45 17.89 -0.47
CA LYS A 70 -0.94 18.57 0.74
C LYS A 70 -1.35 20.03 0.51
N ASN A 71 -0.82 20.65 -0.54
CA ASN A 71 -0.94 22.11 -0.71
C ASN A 71 -1.92 22.57 -1.79
N ASP A 72 -2.34 21.69 -2.72
CA ASP A 72 -3.04 22.16 -3.93
C ASP A 72 -4.56 22.33 -3.76
N TYR A 73 -5.14 21.86 -2.68
CA TYR A 73 -6.60 21.92 -2.53
C TYR A 73 -7.12 22.63 -1.28
N GLY A 74 -6.28 23.30 -0.53
CA GLY A 74 -6.74 24.11 0.63
C GLY A 74 -7.67 23.35 1.59
N ARG A 75 -7.81 22.06 1.47
CA ARG A 75 -8.67 21.21 2.28
C ARG A 75 -7.85 20.45 3.29
N GLN A 76 -8.24 20.63 4.51
CA GLN A 76 -7.81 19.93 5.72
C GLN A 76 -8.22 18.44 5.75
N ASP A 77 -8.55 17.84 4.60
CA ASP A 77 -8.84 16.41 4.53
C ASP A 77 -7.51 15.66 4.38
N ALA A 78 -6.79 15.52 5.50
CA ALA A 78 -5.75 14.50 5.59
C ALA A 78 -6.37 13.17 5.14
N PRO A 79 -5.67 12.35 4.34
CA PRO A 79 -6.21 11.05 3.97
C PRO A 79 -6.58 10.30 5.25
N GLU A 80 -7.81 9.78 5.32
CA GLU A 80 -8.30 9.10 6.53
C GLU A 80 -7.50 7.86 6.88
N PHE A 81 -6.71 7.39 5.93
CA PHE A 81 -5.74 6.33 6.17
C PHE A 81 -4.59 6.38 5.16
N TYR A 82 -3.47 5.85 5.57
CA TYR A 82 -2.30 5.66 4.72
C TYR A 82 -2.31 4.23 4.21
N SER A 83 -2.29 4.03 2.90
CA SER A 83 -2.24 2.69 2.34
C SER A 83 -1.11 2.55 1.33
N TYR A 84 -0.52 1.38 1.31
CA TYR A 84 0.42 0.93 0.30
C TYR A 84 -0.14 -0.34 -0.33
N LEU A 85 -0.24 -0.37 -1.65
CA LEU A 85 -0.75 -1.51 -2.40
C LEU A 85 0.26 -1.93 -3.46
N ILE A 86 0.59 -3.21 -3.47
CA ILE A 86 1.45 -3.83 -4.48
C ILE A 86 0.69 -4.93 -5.20
N THR A 87 1.04 -5.15 -6.45
CA THR A 87 0.54 -6.26 -7.26
C THR A 87 1.67 -7.23 -7.57
N ASP A 88 1.34 -8.48 -7.84
CA ASP A 88 2.31 -9.55 -8.16
C ASP A 88 3.06 -9.31 -9.48
N LYS A 89 2.51 -8.47 -10.37
CA LYS A 89 3.14 -8.05 -11.63
C LYS A 89 2.94 -6.55 -11.84
N ASN A 90 3.75 -5.97 -12.71
CA ASN A 90 3.61 -4.58 -13.15
C ASN A 90 2.85 -4.44 -14.49
N LYS A 91 2.63 -5.55 -15.19
CA LYS A 91 1.88 -5.62 -16.46
C LYS A 91 1.02 -6.87 -16.48
N TYR A 92 -0.20 -6.70 -17.01
CA TYR A 92 -1.19 -7.77 -17.13
C TYR A 92 -1.84 -7.74 -18.50
N ARG A 93 -2.33 -8.90 -18.94
CA ARG A 93 -3.19 -9.05 -20.12
C ARG A 93 -4.65 -9.13 -19.71
N PRO A 94 -5.60 -8.81 -20.62
CA PRO A 94 -7.00 -9.09 -20.40
C PRO A 94 -7.21 -10.56 -20.03
N GLY A 95 -8.11 -10.84 -19.09
CA GLY A 95 -8.38 -12.19 -18.60
C GLY A 95 -7.38 -12.73 -17.58
N GLU A 96 -6.31 -12.00 -17.26
CA GLU A 96 -5.40 -12.42 -16.17
C GLU A 96 -5.95 -12.04 -14.79
N THR A 97 -5.58 -12.84 -13.80
CA THR A 97 -5.85 -12.55 -12.39
C THR A 97 -4.76 -11.66 -11.82
N VAL A 98 -5.17 -10.54 -11.24
CA VAL A 98 -4.31 -9.64 -10.47
C VAL A 98 -4.33 -10.09 -9.02
N ARG A 99 -3.18 -10.37 -8.45
CA ARG A 99 -3.01 -10.61 -7.01
C ARG A 99 -2.39 -9.38 -6.39
N PHE A 100 -2.90 -8.99 -5.23
CA PHE A 100 -2.38 -7.82 -4.53
C PHE A 100 -2.22 -8.06 -3.04
N LYS A 101 -1.31 -7.32 -2.46
CA LYS A 101 -1.17 -7.13 -1.02
C LYS A 101 -1.15 -5.65 -0.72
N SER A 102 -1.67 -5.30 0.44
CA SER A 102 -1.71 -3.92 0.90
C SER A 102 -1.56 -3.86 2.41
N TYR A 103 -1.02 -2.75 2.87
CA TYR A 103 -0.98 -2.40 4.27
C TYR A 103 -1.61 -1.02 4.45
N ALA A 104 -2.53 -0.90 5.41
CA ALA A 104 -3.27 0.35 5.61
C ALA A 104 -3.33 0.74 7.08
N LEU A 105 -3.03 2.03 7.34
CA LEU A 105 -3.05 2.67 8.65
C LEU A 105 -4.11 3.76 8.68
N SER A 106 -4.70 3.99 9.84
CA SER A 106 -5.54 5.17 10.10
C SER A 106 -4.72 6.47 10.09
N GLU A 107 -5.39 7.60 10.15
CA GLU A 107 -4.76 8.93 10.35
C GLU A 107 -3.86 8.99 11.59
N HIS A 108 -4.17 8.20 12.62
CA HIS A 108 -3.37 8.07 13.84
C HIS A 108 -2.28 6.99 13.74
N LYS A 109 -1.94 6.56 12.53
CA LYS A 109 -0.93 5.54 12.25
C LYS A 109 -1.21 4.17 12.91
N ARG A 110 -2.47 3.86 13.21
CA ARG A 110 -2.86 2.57 13.77
C ARG A 110 -3.32 1.62 12.66
N PRO A 111 -2.94 0.33 12.70
CA PRO A 111 -3.37 -0.66 11.73
C PRO A 111 -4.89 -0.74 11.62
N LEU A 112 -5.41 -0.67 10.40
CA LEU A 112 -6.84 -0.78 10.17
C LEU A 112 -7.32 -2.21 10.38
N LYS A 113 -8.45 -2.34 11.09
CA LYS A 113 -9.10 -3.63 11.37
C LYS A 113 -10.45 -3.78 10.63
N GLN A 114 -10.89 -2.73 9.95
CA GLN A 114 -12.17 -2.70 9.26
C GLN A 114 -12.05 -3.20 7.81
N GLU A 115 -13.16 -3.70 7.29
CA GLU A 115 -13.29 -4.00 5.86
C GLU A 115 -13.08 -2.74 5.01
N LEU A 116 -12.32 -2.90 3.93
CA LEU A 116 -12.12 -1.89 2.89
C LEU A 116 -12.69 -2.39 1.56
N SER A 117 -12.85 -1.49 0.60
CA SER A 117 -13.23 -1.83 -0.76
C SER A 117 -12.09 -1.53 -1.71
N LEU A 118 -11.81 -2.46 -2.62
CA LEU A 118 -10.89 -2.25 -3.72
C LEU A 118 -11.62 -1.58 -4.87
N TRP A 119 -11.08 -0.46 -5.34
CA TRP A 119 -11.60 0.30 -6.45
C TRP A 119 -10.55 0.40 -7.55
N MET A 120 -11.01 0.40 -8.80
CA MET A 120 -10.16 0.57 -9.98
C MET A 120 -10.68 1.72 -10.82
N ARG A 121 -9.80 2.62 -11.24
CA ARG A 121 -10.14 3.67 -12.20
C ARG A 121 -10.12 3.09 -13.60
N VAL A 122 -11.27 3.04 -14.25
CA VAL A 122 -11.48 2.43 -15.57
C VAL A 122 -11.60 3.44 -16.72
N GLY A 123 -11.63 4.73 -16.40
CA GLY A 123 -11.73 5.83 -17.37
C GLY A 123 -10.76 6.97 -17.07
N SER A 124 -10.89 8.05 -17.85
CA SER A 124 -10.02 9.24 -17.74
C SER A 124 -10.45 10.20 -16.64
N SER A 125 -11.72 10.17 -16.26
CA SER A 125 -12.26 11.03 -15.20
C SER A 125 -11.91 10.52 -13.79
N LEU A 126 -11.75 11.42 -12.85
CA LEU A 126 -11.61 11.10 -11.42
C LEU A 126 -12.89 10.45 -10.83
N ARG A 127 -13.99 10.44 -11.58
CA ARG A 127 -15.26 9.80 -11.19
C ARG A 127 -15.41 8.38 -11.74
N ASP A 128 -14.54 7.97 -12.65
CA ASP A 128 -14.66 6.68 -13.36
C ASP A 128 -14.06 5.53 -12.57
N TYR A 129 -14.39 5.45 -11.28
CA TYR A 129 -13.99 4.33 -10.44
C TYR A 129 -15.09 3.28 -10.38
N LYS A 130 -14.69 2.01 -10.57
CA LYS A 130 -15.55 0.84 -10.30
C LYS A 130 -15.08 0.12 -9.04
N LYS A 131 -16.03 -0.25 -8.17
CA LYS A 131 -15.75 -1.15 -7.07
C LYS A 131 -15.50 -2.54 -7.63
N ILE A 132 -14.37 -3.13 -7.29
CA ILE A 132 -13.98 -4.47 -7.72
C ILE A 132 -14.44 -5.51 -6.70
N MET A 133 -14.09 -5.29 -5.42
CA MET A 133 -14.43 -6.23 -4.35
C MET A 133 -14.36 -5.56 -2.98
N SER A 134 -14.92 -6.21 -1.98
CA SER A 134 -14.66 -5.93 -0.58
C SER A 134 -13.49 -6.77 -0.08
N VAL A 135 -12.68 -6.23 0.81
CA VAL A 135 -11.47 -6.87 1.33
C VAL A 135 -11.45 -6.74 2.85
N VAL A 136 -11.47 -7.87 3.54
CA VAL A 136 -11.28 -7.92 4.99
C VAL A 136 -9.79 -8.09 5.31
N PRO A 137 -9.29 -7.46 6.37
CA PRO A 137 -7.90 -7.64 6.75
C PRO A 137 -7.66 -9.07 7.25
N TYR A 138 -6.59 -9.73 6.78
CA TYR A 138 -6.18 -11.03 7.29
C TYR A 138 -5.38 -10.95 8.60
N HIS A 139 -4.83 -9.76 8.88
CA HIS A 139 -4.34 -9.33 10.20
C HIS A 139 -4.50 -7.80 10.30
N PRO A 140 -4.32 -7.19 11.47
CA PRO A 140 -4.42 -5.73 11.61
C PRO A 140 -3.55 -4.99 10.58
N GLY A 141 -4.19 -4.18 9.76
CA GLY A 141 -3.55 -3.40 8.69
C GLY A 141 -3.24 -4.16 7.42
N GLY A 142 -3.17 -5.48 7.42
CA GLY A 142 -2.83 -6.29 6.25
C GLY A 142 -4.04 -6.70 5.43
N PHE A 143 -4.02 -6.38 4.14
CA PHE A 143 -5.06 -6.72 3.18
C PHE A 143 -4.45 -7.47 2.00
N ALA A 144 -5.11 -8.52 1.54
CA ALA A 144 -4.71 -9.25 0.36
C ALA A 144 -5.96 -9.72 -0.41
N GLY A 145 -5.78 -9.97 -1.69
CA GLY A 145 -6.84 -10.50 -2.53
C GLY A 145 -6.41 -10.71 -3.96
N GLU A 146 -7.34 -11.23 -4.73
CA GLU A 146 -7.16 -11.38 -6.17
C GLU A 146 -8.45 -11.02 -6.91
N PHE A 147 -8.32 -10.53 -8.13
CA PHE A 147 -9.45 -10.23 -9.00
C PHE A 147 -9.09 -10.45 -10.47
N LEU A 148 -10.08 -10.81 -11.25
CA LEU A 148 -9.95 -11.05 -12.68
C LEU A 148 -10.06 -9.73 -13.45
N LEU A 149 -9.17 -9.51 -14.43
CA LEU A 149 -9.32 -8.45 -15.43
C LEU A 149 -10.31 -8.87 -16.50
N ALA A 150 -11.58 -8.92 -16.10
CA ALA A 150 -12.66 -9.37 -16.95
C ALA A 150 -13.01 -8.31 -18.01
N ASP A 151 -13.57 -8.74 -19.14
CA ASP A 151 -14.05 -7.88 -20.24
C ASP A 151 -15.09 -6.86 -19.78
N SER A 152 -15.86 -7.18 -18.74
CA SER A 152 -16.85 -6.27 -18.14
C SER A 152 -16.26 -4.98 -17.57
N LEU A 153 -14.94 -4.94 -17.37
CA LEU A 153 -14.24 -3.73 -16.97
C LEU A 153 -13.97 -2.77 -18.13
N ASN A 154 -14.13 -3.23 -19.39
CA ASN A 154 -13.86 -2.46 -20.61
C ASN A 154 -12.48 -1.81 -20.63
N LEU A 155 -11.45 -2.55 -20.20
CA LEU A 155 -10.08 -2.05 -20.14
C LEU A 155 -9.47 -2.01 -21.55
N LYS A 156 -8.76 -0.94 -21.83
CA LYS A 156 -8.00 -0.79 -23.09
C LYS A 156 -6.60 -1.31 -22.91
N LEU A 157 -6.02 -1.88 -23.98
CA LEU A 157 -4.63 -2.31 -24.00
C LEU A 157 -3.68 -1.11 -23.88
N ASP A 158 -2.48 -1.37 -23.43
CA ASP A 158 -1.37 -0.40 -23.33
C ASP A 158 -1.70 0.87 -22.52
N GLN A 159 -2.59 0.73 -21.55
CA GLN A 159 -2.95 1.82 -20.64
C GLN A 159 -2.56 1.53 -19.20
N ARG A 160 -2.37 2.60 -18.44
CA ARG A 160 -2.12 2.54 -17.01
C ARG A 160 -3.42 2.70 -16.23
N TYR A 161 -3.67 1.77 -15.33
CA TYR A 161 -4.83 1.79 -14.45
C TYR A 161 -4.41 2.00 -13.00
N THR A 162 -5.23 2.72 -12.24
CA THR A 162 -4.99 2.96 -10.82
C THR A 162 -5.94 2.11 -10.00
N VAL A 163 -5.38 1.39 -9.03
CA VAL A 163 -6.13 0.60 -8.03
C VAL A 163 -5.92 1.23 -6.67
N GLN A 164 -6.97 1.28 -5.86
CA GLN A 164 -6.89 1.86 -4.52
C GLN A 164 -7.89 1.22 -3.55
N LEU A 165 -7.51 1.18 -2.28
CA LEU A 165 -8.43 0.80 -1.20
C LEU A 165 -9.19 2.03 -0.72
N ARG A 166 -10.48 1.83 -0.41
CA ARG A 166 -11.34 2.86 0.15
C ARG A 166 -12.13 2.32 1.35
N ASP A 167 -12.46 3.18 2.28
CA ASP A 167 -13.36 2.86 3.38
C ASP A 167 -14.83 2.75 2.93
N LYS A 168 -15.73 2.47 3.87
CA LYS A 168 -17.18 2.36 3.60
C LYS A 168 -17.81 3.66 3.09
N ARG A 169 -17.16 4.81 3.33
CA ARG A 169 -17.61 6.13 2.88
C ARG A 169 -17.00 6.51 1.52
N GLY A 170 -16.20 5.64 0.92
CA GLY A 170 -15.53 5.88 -0.35
C GLY A 170 -14.30 6.78 -0.26
N ARG A 171 -13.78 7.01 0.94
CA ARG A 171 -12.62 7.87 1.21
C ARG A 171 -11.33 7.04 1.11
N ILE A 172 -10.26 7.69 0.65
CA ILE A 172 -8.93 7.11 0.43
C ILE A 172 -8.03 7.50 1.58
#